data_14ffa2e674bbbe5b0a886047ab9756e7
#
_entry.id   14ffa2e674bbbe5b0a886047ab9756e7
#
_cell.length_a   1.000
_cell.length_b   1.000
_cell.length_c   1.000
_cell.angle_alpha   90.00
_cell.angle_beta   90.00
_cell.angle_gamma   90.00
#
_symmetry.space_group_name_H-M   'P 1'
#
loop_
_entity.id
_entity.type
_entity.pdbx_description
1 polymer ?
#
loop_
_entity_poly.entity_id
_entity_poly.type
_entity_poly.pdbx_seq_one_letter_code
_entity_poly.pdbx_strand_id
1 'polypeptide(L)'
;IHESGHAVAALKVEHADPVDKVTIIPRGFYLGATHFLPEKNRVSWWKKELYDQLVVLLAGRAAEDVFLGDVSSGAKNDIERATQIGRNMICEWGMSDLLGNVALDDYKAQQLYAGMGGGEKKYSEETAQVIDKEVKKMMDDAYQKALSIVKENRDKVQLMTDMLIEFE
;
A
#
# COMPACT_ATOMS: atom_id res chain seq x y z
N ILE A 1 -16.84 3.53 3.38
CA ILE A 1 -15.77 3.75 4.38
C ILE A 1 -14.40 3.39 3.80
N HIS A 2 -14.19 2.18 3.29
CA HIS A 2 -12.89 1.70 2.77
C HIS A 2 -12.32 2.63 1.70
N GLU A 3 -13.06 2.88 0.63
CA GLU A 3 -12.64 3.77 -0.47
C GLU A 3 -12.45 5.23 -0.01
N SER A 4 -13.27 5.69 0.91
CA SER A 4 -13.12 7.02 1.52
C SER A 4 -11.82 7.12 2.32
N GLY A 5 -11.40 6.02 2.96
CA GLY A 5 -10.11 5.93 3.66
C GLY A 5 -8.93 6.16 2.72
N HIS A 6 -8.89 5.47 1.58
CA HIS A 6 -7.85 5.66 0.56
C HIS A 6 -7.81 7.11 0.06
N ALA A 7 -8.97 7.65 -0.31
CA ALA A 7 -9.06 8.99 -0.88
C ALA A 7 -8.62 10.08 0.13
N VAL A 8 -9.10 10.01 1.36
CA VAL A 8 -8.72 10.99 2.39
C VAL A 8 -7.24 10.86 2.74
N ALA A 9 -6.69 9.65 2.83
CA ALA A 9 -5.26 9.47 3.07
C ALA A 9 -4.41 10.06 1.94
N ALA A 10 -4.79 9.85 0.68
CA ALA A 10 -4.09 10.42 -0.47
C ALA A 10 -4.07 11.96 -0.45
N LEU A 11 -5.17 12.59 0.01
CA LEU A 11 -5.23 14.06 0.16
C LEU A 11 -4.40 14.59 1.34
N LYS A 12 -3.93 13.72 2.23
CA LYS A 12 -3.22 14.10 3.46
C LYS A 12 -1.73 13.78 3.46
N VAL A 13 -1.30 12.83 2.66
CA VAL A 13 0.13 12.58 2.43
C VAL A 13 0.68 13.58 1.42
N GLU A 14 1.99 13.79 1.45
CA GLU A 14 2.64 14.83 0.65
C GLU A 14 2.84 14.42 -0.81
N HIS A 15 3.04 13.12 -1.07
CA HIS A 15 3.55 12.62 -2.36
C HIS A 15 2.60 11.64 -3.05
N ALA A 16 1.32 11.60 -2.70
CA ALA A 16 0.37 10.77 -3.43
C ALA A 16 -0.02 11.40 -4.77
N ASP A 17 -0.31 10.54 -5.74
CA ASP A 17 -0.94 10.99 -6.97
C ASP A 17 -2.35 11.54 -6.67
N PRO A 18 -2.82 12.54 -7.44
CA PRO A 18 -4.15 13.11 -7.25
C PRO A 18 -5.25 12.06 -7.40
N VAL A 19 -6.26 12.12 -6.53
CA VAL A 19 -7.45 11.32 -6.65
C VAL A 19 -8.28 11.84 -7.83
N ASP A 20 -8.55 10.97 -8.80
CA ASP A 20 -9.39 11.27 -9.95
C ASP A 20 -10.85 10.96 -9.64
N LYS A 21 -11.11 9.74 -9.20
CA LYS A 21 -12.46 9.24 -8.96
C LYS A 21 -12.48 8.23 -7.83
N VAL A 22 -13.55 8.32 -7.03
CA VAL A 22 -13.90 7.29 -6.04
C VAL A 22 -15.25 6.73 -6.41
N THR A 23 -15.42 5.42 -6.39
CA THR A 23 -16.67 4.73 -6.72
C THR A 23 -16.91 3.58 -5.76
N ILE A 24 -18.17 3.35 -5.40
CA ILE A 24 -18.64 2.19 -4.65
C ILE A 24 -19.48 1.25 -5.51
N ILE A 25 -19.60 1.54 -6.81
CA ILE A 25 -20.33 0.69 -7.76
C ILE A 25 -19.50 -0.56 -8.04
N PRO A 26 -20.03 -1.77 -7.75
CA PRO A 26 -19.33 -3.01 -8.03
C PRO A 26 -19.09 -3.18 -9.54
N ARG A 27 -17.83 -3.52 -9.89
CA ARG A 27 -17.46 -3.88 -11.26
C ARG A 27 -16.61 -5.14 -11.27
N GLY A 28 -17.15 -6.24 -11.79
CA GLY A 28 -16.47 -7.53 -11.79
C GLY A 28 -16.22 -8.03 -10.37
N PHE A 29 -14.96 -8.20 -10.00
CA PHE A 29 -14.54 -8.68 -8.67
C PHE A 29 -14.31 -7.56 -7.64
N TYR A 30 -14.44 -6.28 -8.02
CA TYR A 30 -14.22 -5.13 -7.15
C TYR A 30 -15.56 -4.59 -6.66
N LEU A 31 -15.65 -4.36 -5.33
CA LEU A 31 -16.84 -3.78 -4.67
C LEU A 31 -16.83 -2.25 -4.69
N GLY A 32 -15.68 -1.65 -4.97
CA GLY A 32 -15.43 -0.23 -5.11
C GLY A 32 -14.03 0.00 -5.66
N ALA A 33 -13.67 1.23 -5.96
CA ALA A 33 -12.33 1.60 -6.38
C ALA A 33 -12.03 3.08 -6.19
N THR A 34 -10.83 3.38 -5.74
CA THR A 34 -10.25 4.72 -5.75
C THR A 34 -9.23 4.81 -6.88
N HIS A 35 -9.52 5.66 -7.85
CA HIS A 35 -8.68 5.89 -9.02
C HIS A 35 -7.78 7.10 -8.81
N PHE A 36 -6.51 6.96 -9.21
CA PHE A 36 -5.52 8.01 -9.15
C PHE A 36 -5.03 8.37 -10.54
N LEU A 37 -4.76 9.65 -10.78
CA LEU A 37 -4.15 10.13 -12.01
C LEU A 37 -2.65 10.34 -11.79
N PRO A 38 -1.78 9.54 -12.41
CA PRO A 38 -0.35 9.82 -12.37
C PRO A 38 -0.04 11.16 -13.01
N GLU A 39 0.49 12.12 -12.25
CA GLU A 39 0.80 13.45 -12.77
C GLU A 39 1.91 13.47 -13.81
N LYS A 40 2.75 12.43 -13.84
CA LYS A 40 3.92 12.38 -14.74
C LYS A 40 4.20 10.93 -15.17
N ASN A 41 4.75 10.76 -16.37
CA ASN A 41 5.42 9.52 -16.76
C ASN A 41 6.71 9.38 -15.93
N ARG A 42 6.61 8.74 -14.77
CA ARG A 42 7.73 8.56 -13.84
C ARG A 42 8.60 7.40 -14.29
N VAL A 43 9.90 7.67 -14.41
CA VAL A 43 10.91 6.65 -14.68
C VAL A 43 11.52 6.10 -13.38
N SER A 44 11.42 6.87 -12.28
CA SER A 44 11.94 6.52 -10.96
C SER A 44 11.05 7.05 -9.85
N TRP A 45 11.15 6.42 -8.69
CA TRP A 45 10.37 6.73 -7.49
C TRP A 45 11.29 7.09 -6.32
N TRP A 46 10.92 8.11 -5.55
CA TRP A 46 11.61 8.42 -4.31
C TRP A 46 11.10 7.54 -3.15
N LYS A 47 11.97 7.23 -2.19
CA LYS A 47 11.60 6.46 -0.98
C LYS A 47 10.36 7.02 -0.28
N LYS A 48 10.25 8.36 -0.19
CA LYS A 48 9.11 9.04 0.44
C LYS A 48 7.80 8.83 -0.33
N GLU A 49 7.85 8.88 -1.66
CA GLU A 49 6.68 8.65 -2.52
C GLU A 49 6.14 7.23 -2.37
N LEU A 50 7.05 6.25 -2.38
CA LEU A 50 6.69 4.84 -2.17
C LEU A 50 6.12 4.61 -0.78
N TYR A 51 6.71 5.24 0.25
CA TYR A 51 6.19 5.15 1.61
C TYR A 51 4.77 5.73 1.73
N ASP A 52 4.52 6.89 1.12
CA ASP A 52 3.19 7.49 1.09
C ASP A 52 2.18 6.60 0.31
N GLN A 53 2.62 5.88 -0.74
CA GLN A 53 1.79 4.87 -1.39
C GLN A 53 1.40 3.72 -0.45
N LEU A 54 2.32 3.24 0.40
CA LEU A 54 2.00 2.23 1.41
C LEU A 54 0.92 2.73 2.37
N VAL A 55 1.05 3.98 2.83
CA VAL A 55 0.08 4.61 3.72
C VAL A 55 -1.31 4.67 3.07
N VAL A 56 -1.37 5.10 1.82
CA VAL A 56 -2.63 5.19 1.06
C VAL A 56 -3.26 3.81 0.86
N LEU A 57 -2.46 2.81 0.46
CA LEU A 57 -2.95 1.43 0.28
C LEU A 57 -3.50 0.81 1.58
N LEU A 58 -2.90 1.12 2.71
CA LEU A 58 -3.34 0.60 4.01
C LEU A 58 -4.48 1.41 4.64
N ALA A 59 -4.81 2.58 4.09
CA ALA A 59 -5.81 3.48 4.67
C ALA A 59 -7.24 2.96 4.55
N GLY A 60 -7.58 2.17 3.53
CA GLY A 60 -8.88 1.51 3.44
C GLY A 60 -9.11 0.57 4.63
N ARG A 61 -8.12 -0.27 4.93
CA ARG A 61 -8.11 -1.14 6.11
C ARG A 61 -8.17 -0.35 7.43
N ALA A 62 -7.41 0.74 7.52
CA ALA A 62 -7.42 1.60 8.69
C ALA A 62 -8.78 2.27 8.91
N ALA A 63 -9.49 2.62 7.83
CA ALA A 63 -10.84 3.17 7.92
C ALA A 63 -11.86 2.13 8.42
N GLU A 64 -11.78 0.89 7.95
CA GLU A 64 -12.60 -0.20 8.49
C GLU A 64 -12.39 -0.35 10.01
N ASP A 65 -11.14 -0.44 10.45
CA ASP A 65 -10.79 -0.59 11.88
C ASP A 65 -11.33 0.57 12.72
N VAL A 66 -11.14 1.82 12.30
CA VAL A 66 -11.57 3.02 13.04
C VAL A 66 -13.10 3.17 13.10
N PHE A 67 -13.81 2.85 12.03
CA PHE A 67 -15.24 3.11 11.90
C PHE A 67 -16.11 1.93 12.30
N LEU A 68 -15.67 0.71 11.98
CA LEU A 68 -16.45 -0.51 12.18
C LEU A 68 -15.95 -1.32 13.39
N GLY A 69 -14.75 -1.03 13.88
CA GLY A 69 -14.11 -1.80 14.96
C GLY A 69 -13.79 -3.23 14.56
N ASP A 70 -13.79 -3.51 13.26
CA ASP A 70 -13.50 -4.82 12.66
C ASP A 70 -12.89 -4.60 11.27
N VAL A 71 -12.33 -5.66 10.69
CA VAL A 71 -11.60 -5.62 9.44
C VAL A 71 -12.08 -6.72 8.50
N SER A 72 -12.25 -6.37 7.22
CA SER A 72 -12.76 -7.29 6.21
C SER A 72 -11.64 -7.91 5.36
N SER A 73 -11.97 -8.97 4.62
CA SER A 73 -11.09 -9.54 3.61
C SER A 73 -10.95 -8.66 2.35
N GLY A 74 -11.73 -7.59 2.24
CA GLY A 74 -11.74 -6.68 1.08
C GLY A 74 -10.41 -6.00 0.82
N ALA A 75 -9.64 -5.72 1.89
CA ALA A 75 -8.31 -5.12 1.80
C ALA A 75 -7.20 -6.06 1.28
N LYS A 76 -7.52 -7.29 0.84
CA LYS A 76 -6.51 -8.27 0.40
C LYS A 76 -5.58 -7.72 -0.66
N ASN A 77 -6.12 -7.17 -1.74
CA ASN A 77 -5.33 -6.66 -2.86
C ASN A 77 -4.43 -5.49 -2.44
N ASP A 78 -4.93 -4.61 -1.59
CA ASP A 78 -4.15 -3.45 -1.10
C ASP A 78 -2.98 -3.90 -0.24
N ILE A 79 -3.20 -4.88 0.63
CA ILE A 79 -2.16 -5.47 1.46
C ILE A 79 -1.12 -6.20 0.60
N GLU A 80 -1.53 -6.97 -0.40
CA GLU A 80 -0.63 -7.65 -1.34
C GLU A 80 0.23 -6.64 -2.11
N ARG A 81 -0.38 -5.58 -2.65
CA ARG A 81 0.34 -4.51 -3.36
C ARG A 81 1.30 -3.75 -2.44
N ALA A 82 0.86 -3.39 -1.25
CA ALA A 82 1.70 -2.71 -0.27
C ALA A 82 2.90 -3.59 0.13
N THR A 83 2.67 -4.88 0.41
CA THR A 83 3.74 -5.83 0.73
C THR A 83 4.74 -5.95 -0.42
N GLN A 84 4.27 -6.01 -1.67
CA GLN A 84 5.14 -6.07 -2.84
C GLN A 84 6.01 -4.81 -2.97
N ILE A 85 5.43 -3.63 -2.80
CA ILE A 85 6.18 -2.36 -2.83
C ILE A 85 7.23 -2.35 -1.72
N GLY A 86 6.87 -2.72 -0.49
CA GLY A 86 7.80 -2.80 0.63
C GLY A 86 8.96 -3.76 0.39
N ARG A 87 8.69 -4.93 -0.19
CA ARG A 87 9.76 -5.88 -0.58
C ARG A 87 10.68 -5.30 -1.66
N ASN A 88 10.13 -4.67 -2.70
CA ASN A 88 10.92 -4.06 -3.76
C ASN A 88 11.80 -2.93 -3.20
N MET A 89 11.26 -2.10 -2.30
CA MET A 89 12.04 -1.04 -1.64
C MET A 89 13.26 -1.59 -0.90
N ILE A 90 13.10 -2.73 -0.24
CA ILE A 90 14.15 -3.34 0.58
C ILE A 90 15.09 -4.17 -0.27
N CYS A 91 14.57 -5.06 -1.13
CA CYS A 91 15.34 -6.10 -1.80
C CYS A 91 15.89 -5.67 -3.17
N GLU A 92 15.14 -4.85 -3.93
CA GLU A 92 15.55 -4.45 -5.28
C GLU A 92 16.21 -3.08 -5.32
N TRP A 93 15.68 -2.11 -4.55
CA TRP A 93 16.07 -0.71 -4.67
C TRP A 93 16.99 -0.23 -3.55
N GLY A 94 17.39 -1.11 -2.64
CA GLY A 94 18.36 -0.80 -1.59
C GLY A 94 17.92 0.34 -0.65
N MET A 95 16.61 0.46 -0.38
CA MET A 95 16.05 1.54 0.41
C MET A 95 15.95 1.23 1.91
N SER A 96 16.48 0.09 2.36
CA SER A 96 16.61 -0.26 3.78
C SER A 96 17.88 0.36 4.37
N ASP A 97 17.77 1.04 5.50
CA ASP A 97 18.92 1.58 6.20
C ASP A 97 19.76 0.46 6.87
N LEU A 98 19.15 -0.68 7.17
CA LEU A 98 19.80 -1.82 7.80
C LEU A 98 20.55 -2.72 6.81
N LEU A 99 19.94 -3.00 5.65
CA LEU A 99 20.50 -3.85 4.60
C LEU A 99 21.37 -3.06 3.60
N GLY A 100 21.24 -1.75 3.57
CA GLY A 100 22.05 -0.85 2.76
C GLY A 100 21.75 -0.94 1.24
N ASN A 101 22.72 -0.49 0.47
CA ASN A 101 22.61 -0.35 -0.98
C ASN A 101 22.97 -1.66 -1.70
N VAL A 102 22.22 -2.72 -1.44
CA VAL A 102 22.43 -4.05 -2.02
C VAL A 102 21.15 -4.52 -2.68
N ALA A 103 21.25 -5.00 -3.90
CA ALA A 103 20.16 -5.71 -4.57
C ALA A 103 20.21 -7.19 -4.14
N LEU A 104 19.25 -7.59 -3.32
CA LEU A 104 19.18 -8.93 -2.72
C LEU A 104 18.29 -9.88 -3.53
N ASP A 105 17.33 -9.34 -4.28
CA ASP A 105 16.34 -10.13 -4.98
C ASP A 105 15.95 -9.46 -6.30
N ASP A 106 15.75 -10.27 -7.33
CA ASP A 106 15.04 -9.88 -8.54
C ASP A 106 13.72 -10.65 -8.56
N TYR A 107 12.71 -10.05 -7.94
CA TYR A 107 11.38 -10.65 -7.80
C TYR A 107 10.76 -11.02 -9.16
N LYS A 108 11.03 -10.23 -10.20
CA LYS A 108 10.55 -10.51 -11.56
C LYS A 108 11.24 -11.74 -12.14
N ALA A 109 12.53 -11.90 -11.91
CA ALA A 109 13.27 -13.08 -12.32
C ALA A 109 12.79 -14.32 -11.53
N GLN A 110 12.58 -14.20 -10.21
CA GLN A 110 12.06 -15.31 -9.41
C GLN A 110 10.66 -15.77 -9.87
N GLN A 111 9.77 -14.85 -10.19
CA GLN A 111 8.43 -15.18 -10.69
C GLN A 111 8.47 -15.87 -12.07
N LEU A 112 9.40 -15.45 -12.93
CA LEU A 112 9.60 -16.04 -14.25
C LEU A 112 10.20 -17.46 -14.15
N TYR A 113 11.12 -17.69 -13.21
CA TYR A 113 11.81 -18.97 -13.01
C TYR A 113 11.10 -19.92 -12.05
N ALA A 114 10.16 -19.44 -11.22
CA ALA A 114 9.34 -20.31 -10.35
C ALA A 114 8.52 -21.35 -11.13
N GLY A 115 8.14 -21.03 -12.37
CA GLY A 115 7.50 -21.98 -13.30
C GLY A 115 8.46 -22.99 -13.93
N MET A 116 9.79 -22.85 -13.78
CA MET A 116 10.84 -23.66 -14.40
C MET A 116 11.70 -24.46 -13.39
N GLY A 117 11.28 -24.57 -12.13
CA GLY A 117 11.92 -25.47 -11.15
C GLY A 117 13.04 -24.88 -10.30
N GLY A 118 12.93 -23.63 -9.88
CA GLY A 118 13.70 -23.13 -8.76
C GLY A 118 14.67 -22.01 -9.05
N GLY A 119 14.32 -20.80 -8.63
CA GLY A 119 15.29 -19.76 -8.33
C GLY A 119 15.89 -20.00 -6.94
N GLU A 120 17.18 -20.28 -6.83
CA GLU A 120 17.86 -20.28 -5.54
C GLU A 120 17.79 -18.89 -4.90
N LYS A 121 17.49 -18.85 -3.59
CA LYS A 121 17.62 -17.61 -2.81
C LYS A 121 19.08 -17.13 -2.92
N LYS A 122 19.26 -15.87 -3.35
CA LYS A 122 20.59 -15.27 -3.51
C LYS A 122 21.21 -14.76 -2.21
N TYR A 123 20.57 -15.02 -1.05
CA TYR A 123 20.99 -14.53 0.26
C TYR A 123 20.77 -15.58 1.36
N SER A 124 21.50 -15.44 2.47
CA SER A 124 21.44 -16.36 3.61
C SER A 124 20.10 -16.35 4.32
N GLU A 125 19.81 -17.36 5.14
CA GLU A 125 18.62 -17.42 5.97
C GLU A 125 18.58 -16.29 7.01
N GLU A 126 19.72 -15.87 7.53
CA GLU A 126 19.85 -14.71 8.41
C GLU A 126 19.40 -13.42 7.71
N THR A 127 19.84 -13.20 6.47
CA THR A 127 19.38 -12.06 5.64
C THR A 127 17.88 -12.15 5.34
N ALA A 128 17.34 -13.33 5.06
CA ALA A 128 15.91 -13.54 4.87
C ALA A 128 15.10 -13.10 6.10
N GLN A 129 15.55 -13.45 7.31
CA GLN A 129 14.90 -13.02 8.56
C GLN A 129 14.94 -11.49 8.74
N VAL A 130 16.05 -10.86 8.37
CA VAL A 130 16.16 -9.38 8.41
C VAL A 130 15.21 -8.74 7.41
N ILE A 131 15.12 -9.25 6.18
CA ILE A 131 14.16 -8.78 5.17
C ILE A 131 12.74 -8.86 5.72
N ASP A 132 12.33 -9.99 6.28
CA ASP A 132 10.98 -10.18 6.80
C ASP A 132 10.67 -9.19 7.95
N LYS A 133 11.63 -8.93 8.83
CA LYS A 133 11.48 -7.94 9.90
C LYS A 133 11.37 -6.50 9.36
N GLU A 134 12.20 -6.15 8.39
CA GLU A 134 12.18 -4.82 7.78
C GLU A 134 10.87 -4.56 7.01
N VAL A 135 10.39 -5.54 6.23
CA VAL A 135 9.09 -5.46 5.54
C VAL A 135 7.97 -5.28 6.57
N LYS A 136 7.93 -6.15 7.58
CA LYS A 136 6.91 -6.06 8.63
C LYS A 136 6.92 -4.71 9.31
N LYS A 137 8.09 -4.22 9.71
CA LYS A 137 8.23 -2.91 10.36
C LYS A 137 7.72 -1.78 9.46
N MET A 138 8.10 -1.78 8.18
CA MET A 138 7.65 -0.77 7.21
C MET A 138 6.14 -0.77 7.05
N MET A 139 5.53 -1.96 6.97
CA MET A 139 4.07 -2.11 6.88
C MET A 139 3.37 -1.64 8.16
N ASP A 140 3.89 -2.00 9.33
CA ASP A 140 3.36 -1.57 10.62
C ASP A 140 3.44 -0.04 10.78
N ASP A 141 4.58 0.58 10.45
CA ASP A 141 4.77 2.03 10.51
C ASP A 141 3.82 2.77 9.55
N ALA A 142 3.68 2.29 8.32
CA ALA A 142 2.75 2.85 7.34
C ALA A 142 1.28 2.70 7.79
N TYR A 143 0.93 1.56 8.38
CA TYR A 143 -0.41 1.35 8.92
C TYR A 143 -0.73 2.27 10.11
N GLN A 144 0.22 2.47 11.03
CA GLN A 144 0.05 3.42 12.13
C GLN A 144 -0.14 4.85 11.63
N LYS A 145 0.60 5.25 10.59
CA LYS A 145 0.40 6.55 9.93
C LYS A 145 -0.98 6.65 9.29
N ALA A 146 -1.43 5.61 8.61
CA ALA A 146 -2.77 5.55 8.03
C ALA A 146 -3.88 5.66 9.09
N LEU A 147 -3.75 4.95 10.21
CA LEU A 147 -4.67 5.04 11.35
C LEU A 147 -4.73 6.46 11.92
N SER A 148 -3.58 7.12 12.08
CA SER A 148 -3.51 8.51 12.56
C SER A 148 -4.25 9.45 11.62
N ILE A 149 -3.97 9.37 10.31
CA ILE A 149 -4.64 10.19 9.30
C ILE A 149 -6.16 9.99 9.32
N VAL A 150 -6.62 8.75 9.36
CA VAL A 150 -8.06 8.43 9.38
C VAL A 150 -8.71 8.95 10.66
N LYS A 151 -8.09 8.76 11.83
CA LYS A 151 -8.60 9.26 13.12
C LYS A 151 -8.70 10.77 13.15
N GLU A 152 -7.68 11.47 12.70
CA GLU A 152 -7.61 12.96 12.65
C GLU A 152 -8.58 13.57 11.65
N ASN A 153 -8.99 12.81 10.61
CA ASN A 153 -9.90 13.27 9.58
C ASN A 153 -11.20 12.44 9.52
N ARG A 154 -11.65 11.96 10.67
CA ARG A 154 -12.82 11.09 10.78
C ARG A 154 -14.09 11.73 10.17
N ASP A 155 -14.28 13.02 10.39
CA ASP A 155 -15.36 13.82 9.82
C ASP A 155 -15.36 13.83 8.29
N LYS A 156 -14.19 13.94 7.68
CA LYS A 156 -14.03 13.96 6.20
C LYS A 156 -14.26 12.59 5.58
N VAL A 157 -13.77 11.53 6.25
CA VAL A 157 -14.01 10.15 5.81
C VAL A 157 -15.50 9.83 5.87
N GLN A 158 -16.19 10.25 6.96
CA GLN A 158 -17.63 10.05 7.10
C GLN A 158 -18.40 10.84 6.04
N LEU A 159 -18.10 12.13 5.88
CA LEU A 159 -18.76 12.98 4.88
C LEU A 159 -18.62 12.41 3.46
N MET A 160 -17.42 11.99 3.08
CA MET A 160 -17.20 11.37 1.77
C MET A 160 -17.98 10.07 1.62
N THR A 161 -18.05 9.26 2.65
CA THR A 161 -18.83 8.02 2.66
C THR A 161 -20.32 8.28 2.47
N ASP A 162 -20.86 9.25 3.17
CA ASP A 162 -22.27 9.64 3.07
C ASP A 162 -22.60 10.16 1.67
N MET A 163 -21.70 10.98 1.09
CA MET A 163 -21.86 11.46 -0.28
C MET A 163 -21.79 10.32 -1.32
N LEU A 164 -20.89 9.35 -1.15
CA LEU A 164 -20.83 8.19 -2.05
C LEU A 164 -22.10 7.33 -1.98
N ILE A 165 -22.68 7.18 -0.80
CA ILE A 165 -23.94 6.42 -0.64
C ILE A 165 -25.14 7.17 -1.22
N GLU A 166 -25.15 8.50 -1.15
CA GLU A 166 -26.27 9.33 -1.60
C GLU A 166 -26.27 9.56 -3.13
N PHE A 167 -25.09 9.72 -3.74
CA PHE A 167 -24.96 10.20 -5.12
C PHE A 167 -24.42 9.16 -6.11
N GLU A 168 -24.01 7.99 -5.69
CA GLU A 168 -23.66 6.85 -6.52
C GLU A 168 -24.66 5.70 -6.32
#